data_7926b6ad7021266d2913b36648b08787
#
_entry.id   7926b6ad7021266d2913b36648b08787
#
_cell.length_a   1.000
_cell.length_b   1.000
_cell.length_c   1.000
_cell.angle_alpha   90.00
_cell.angle_beta   90.00
_cell.angle_gamma   90.00
#
_symmetry.space_group_name_H-M   'P 1'
#
loop_
_entity.id
_entity.type
_entity.pdbx_description
1 polymer ?
#
loop_
_entity_poly.entity_id
_entity_poly.type
_entity_poly.pdbx_seq_one_letter_code
_entity_poly.pdbx_strand_id
1 'polypeptide(L)'
;MKNILFFSVLILLKSNQVCAQYYSDTTAIDLKLEDCLSTGENQTTYGMIQCIDSAYTAWDAELNKNYKLLMSVLNEEEKDKLKTAQRSWLAFRDSNNAFVGLYSENLAGSMYRVSANFHAMEMVRLRALELKSYYTEIHDVRE
;
A
#
# COMPACT_ATOMS: atom_id res chain seq x y z
N MET A 1 -29.58 -5.50 -38.28
CA MET A 1 -28.32 -4.75 -38.05
C MET A 1 -28.31 -3.86 -36.80
N LYS A 2 -29.34 -3.90 -35.90
CA LYS A 2 -29.39 -3.06 -34.68
C LYS A 2 -28.82 -3.70 -33.39
N ASN A 3 -28.51 -5.01 -33.42
CA ASN A 3 -28.11 -5.74 -32.19
C ASN A 3 -26.58 -5.85 -31.98
N ILE A 4 -25.75 -5.48 -32.95
CA ILE A 4 -24.28 -5.60 -32.87
C ILE A 4 -23.67 -4.42 -32.09
N LEU A 5 -24.30 -3.23 -32.14
CA LEU A 5 -23.83 -2.02 -31.47
C LEU A 5 -24.00 -2.06 -29.92
N PHE A 6 -25.01 -2.80 -29.43
CA PHE A 6 -25.27 -2.91 -27.98
C PHE A 6 -24.25 -3.82 -27.25
N PHE A 7 -23.72 -4.83 -27.92
CA PHE A 7 -22.72 -5.74 -27.34
C PHE A 7 -21.33 -5.10 -27.20
N SER A 8 -20.96 -4.20 -28.12
CA SER A 8 -19.66 -3.53 -28.08
C SER A 8 -19.56 -2.49 -26.95
N VAL A 9 -20.66 -1.85 -26.58
CA VAL A 9 -20.69 -0.86 -25.49
C VAL A 9 -20.57 -1.53 -24.11
N LEU A 10 -21.13 -2.73 -23.94
CA LEU A 10 -21.05 -3.48 -22.68
C LEU A 10 -19.65 -4.00 -22.35
N ILE A 11 -18.83 -4.28 -23.38
CA ILE A 11 -17.45 -4.77 -23.20
C ILE A 11 -16.51 -3.64 -22.77
N LEU A 12 -16.74 -2.40 -23.26
CA LEU A 12 -15.92 -1.24 -22.90
C LEU A 12 -16.12 -0.75 -21.46
N LEU A 13 -17.26 -1.07 -20.82
CA LEU A 13 -17.55 -0.67 -19.44
C LEU A 13 -16.87 -1.58 -18.39
N LYS A 14 -16.42 -2.77 -18.77
CA LYS A 14 -15.73 -3.68 -17.82
C LYS A 14 -14.24 -3.39 -17.64
N SER A 15 -13.60 -2.65 -18.54
CA SER A 15 -12.16 -2.40 -18.50
C SER A 15 -11.73 -1.30 -17.51
N ASN A 16 -12.66 -0.48 -16.99
CA ASN A 16 -12.33 0.65 -16.11
C ASN A 16 -12.46 0.35 -14.62
N GLN A 17 -12.90 -0.85 -14.21
CA GLN A 17 -13.09 -1.17 -12.79
C GLN A 17 -11.84 -1.71 -12.10
N VAL A 18 -10.85 -2.24 -12.83
CA VAL A 18 -9.70 -2.93 -12.24
C VAL A 18 -8.74 -1.97 -11.53
N CYS A 19 -8.54 -0.75 -12.05
CA CYS A 19 -7.62 0.20 -11.42
C CYS A 19 -8.16 0.90 -10.17
N ALA A 20 -9.50 1.08 -10.07
CA ALA A 20 -10.11 1.76 -8.91
C ALA A 20 -10.21 0.85 -7.68
N GLN A 21 -10.32 -0.46 -7.86
CA GLN A 21 -10.49 -1.44 -6.79
C GLN A 21 -9.23 -1.63 -5.96
N TYR A 22 -8.06 -1.42 -6.55
CA TYR A 22 -6.76 -1.55 -5.91
C TYR A 22 -6.54 -0.60 -4.70
N TYR A 23 -7.11 0.61 -4.75
CA TYR A 23 -6.99 1.61 -3.69
C TYR A 23 -8.13 1.60 -2.66
N SER A 24 -9.23 0.89 -2.94
CA SER A 24 -10.46 0.95 -2.13
C SER A 24 -10.66 -0.27 -1.20
N ASP A 25 -9.88 -1.34 -1.35
CA ASP A 25 -10.07 -2.54 -0.53
C ASP A 25 -9.57 -2.30 0.89
N THR A 26 -10.50 -2.12 1.81
CA THR A 26 -10.23 -2.10 3.25
C THR A 26 -9.78 -3.48 3.70
N THR A 27 -8.58 -3.57 4.22
CA THR A 27 -8.00 -4.83 4.69
C THR A 27 -8.23 -5.05 6.19
N ALA A 28 -7.93 -6.26 6.67
CA ALA A 28 -7.96 -6.54 8.11
C ALA A 28 -6.97 -5.68 8.91
N ILE A 29 -5.88 -5.19 8.28
CA ILE A 29 -4.92 -4.29 8.92
C ILE A 29 -5.54 -2.90 9.07
N ASP A 30 -6.23 -2.41 8.04
CA ASP A 30 -6.92 -1.11 8.06
C ASP A 30 -8.03 -1.09 9.12
N LEU A 31 -8.83 -2.16 9.20
CA LEU A 31 -9.88 -2.29 10.22
C LEU A 31 -9.32 -2.30 11.65
N LYS A 32 -8.18 -2.96 11.88
CA LYS A 32 -7.52 -2.94 13.19
C LYS A 32 -6.96 -1.56 13.55
N LEU A 33 -6.44 -0.82 12.57
CA LEU A 33 -5.99 0.55 12.77
C LEU A 33 -7.17 1.44 13.14
N GLU A 34 -8.29 1.35 12.42
CA GLU A 34 -9.50 2.11 12.68
C GLU A 34 -10.05 1.81 14.08
N ASP A 35 -10.15 0.53 14.46
CA ASP A 35 -10.58 0.11 15.79
C ASP A 35 -9.67 0.67 16.89
N CYS A 36 -8.35 0.55 16.72
CA CYS A 36 -7.35 1.11 17.65
C CYS A 36 -7.52 2.63 17.82
N LEU A 37 -7.65 3.37 16.74
CA LEU A 37 -7.81 4.83 16.75
C LEU A 37 -9.16 5.28 17.32
N SER A 38 -10.20 4.45 17.25
CA SER A 38 -11.53 4.75 17.80
C SER A 38 -11.60 4.60 19.31
N THR A 39 -10.65 3.89 19.93
CA THR A 39 -10.59 3.68 21.38
C THR A 39 -10.21 4.97 22.12
N GLY A 40 -11.01 5.40 23.08
CA GLY A 40 -10.83 6.69 23.76
C GLY A 40 -9.46 6.88 24.43
N GLU A 41 -8.85 5.82 24.94
CA GLU A 41 -7.50 5.85 25.52
C GLU A 41 -6.41 6.19 24.50
N ASN A 42 -6.64 5.89 23.22
CA ASN A 42 -5.70 6.12 22.10
C ASN A 42 -5.90 7.47 21.40
N GLN A 43 -6.84 8.31 21.83
CA GLN A 43 -7.08 9.64 21.22
C GLN A 43 -6.05 10.70 21.63
N THR A 44 -4.99 10.30 22.31
CA THR A 44 -3.81 11.14 22.52
C THR A 44 -2.83 11.03 21.35
N THR A 45 -1.99 12.06 21.16
CA THR A 45 -0.90 12.00 20.14
C THR A 45 -0.07 10.72 20.26
N TYR A 46 0.27 10.32 21.48
CA TYR A 46 1.05 9.12 21.75
C TYR A 46 0.29 7.85 21.38
N GLY A 47 -0.97 7.72 21.82
CA GLY A 47 -1.81 6.56 21.49
C GLY A 47 -2.04 6.40 19.99
N MET A 48 -2.33 7.51 19.28
CA MET A 48 -2.47 7.47 17.83
C MET A 48 -1.19 6.99 17.13
N ILE A 49 -0.01 7.47 17.55
CA ILE A 49 1.27 7.02 16.98
C ILE A 49 1.47 5.52 17.23
N GLN A 50 1.16 5.00 18.42
CA GLN A 50 1.26 3.56 18.69
C GLN A 50 0.34 2.70 17.81
N CYS A 51 -0.89 3.15 17.56
CA CYS A 51 -1.81 2.48 16.64
C CYS A 51 -1.22 2.44 15.21
N ILE A 52 -0.68 3.58 14.73
CA ILE A 52 -0.08 3.70 13.42
C ILE A 52 1.19 2.83 13.30
N ASP A 53 2.04 2.79 14.31
CA ASP A 53 3.25 1.94 14.34
C ASP A 53 2.92 0.45 14.29
N SER A 54 1.84 0.04 14.97
CA SER A 54 1.32 -1.33 14.88
C SER A 54 0.86 -1.67 13.46
N ALA A 55 0.14 -0.77 12.82
CA ALA A 55 -0.30 -0.93 11.43
C ALA A 55 0.89 -0.91 10.47
N TYR A 56 1.88 -0.02 10.66
CA TYR A 56 3.12 0.00 9.90
C TYR A 56 3.84 -1.35 9.92
N THR A 57 4.00 -1.92 11.14
CA THR A 57 4.65 -3.22 11.33
C THR A 57 3.90 -4.33 10.60
N ALA A 58 2.57 -4.33 10.68
CA ALA A 58 1.74 -5.32 9.99
C ALA A 58 1.83 -5.17 8.45
N TRP A 59 1.82 -3.94 7.94
CA TRP A 59 1.98 -3.66 6.52
C TRP A 59 3.39 -3.99 5.99
N ASP A 60 4.45 -3.78 6.77
CA ASP A 60 5.82 -4.19 6.40
C ASP A 60 5.92 -5.72 6.30
N ALA A 61 5.29 -6.45 7.22
CA ALA A 61 5.20 -7.91 7.13
C ALA A 61 4.44 -8.37 5.86
N GLU A 62 3.33 -7.72 5.52
CA GLU A 62 2.55 -8.04 4.32
C GLU A 62 3.32 -7.66 3.03
N LEU A 63 4.06 -6.54 3.02
CA LEU A 63 4.96 -6.16 1.93
C LEU A 63 6.01 -7.25 1.68
N ASN A 64 6.68 -7.70 2.74
CA ASN A 64 7.72 -8.73 2.63
C ASN A 64 7.14 -10.08 2.17
N LYS A 65 5.94 -10.43 2.59
CA LYS A 65 5.22 -11.63 2.13
C LYS A 65 4.90 -11.51 0.63
N ASN A 66 4.31 -10.41 0.19
CA ASN A 66 3.92 -10.20 -1.20
C ASN A 66 5.16 -10.13 -2.12
N TYR A 67 6.26 -9.54 -1.67
CA TYR A 67 7.54 -9.57 -2.38
C TYR A 67 8.02 -11.01 -2.61
N LYS A 68 7.97 -11.87 -1.59
CA LYS A 68 8.38 -13.28 -1.71
C LYS A 68 7.46 -14.06 -2.65
N LEU A 69 6.14 -13.84 -2.58
CA LEU A 69 5.18 -14.46 -3.48
C LEU A 69 5.44 -14.04 -4.93
N LEU A 70 5.62 -12.74 -5.17
CA LEU A 70 5.93 -12.23 -6.51
C LEU A 70 7.24 -12.83 -7.02
N MET A 71 8.31 -12.86 -6.20
CA MET A 71 9.58 -13.49 -6.56
C MET A 71 9.45 -14.97 -6.96
N SER A 72 8.47 -15.70 -6.43
CA SER A 72 8.30 -17.13 -6.74
C SER A 72 7.75 -17.41 -8.14
N VAL A 73 7.05 -16.46 -8.75
CA VAL A 73 6.41 -16.59 -10.08
C VAL A 73 7.19 -15.91 -11.21
N LEU A 74 8.27 -15.18 -10.90
CA LEU A 74 9.10 -14.44 -11.86
C LEU A 74 10.24 -15.31 -12.41
N ASN A 75 10.65 -15.06 -13.67
CA ASN A 75 11.91 -15.56 -14.22
C ASN A 75 13.12 -14.78 -13.69
N GLU A 76 14.37 -15.20 -13.99
CA GLU A 76 15.58 -14.61 -13.41
C GLU A 76 15.78 -13.13 -13.82
N GLU A 77 15.48 -12.78 -15.06
CA GLU A 77 15.60 -11.38 -15.51
C GLU A 77 14.60 -10.47 -14.78
N GLU A 78 13.34 -10.92 -14.68
CA GLU A 78 12.28 -10.22 -13.96
C GLU A 78 12.61 -10.06 -12.46
N LYS A 79 13.17 -11.12 -11.83
CA LYS A 79 13.64 -11.07 -10.43
C LYS A 79 14.70 -10.00 -10.23
N ASP A 80 15.67 -9.89 -11.13
CA ASP A 80 16.75 -8.90 -11.00
C ASP A 80 16.23 -7.48 -11.19
N LYS A 81 15.26 -7.26 -12.08
CA LYS A 81 14.56 -5.96 -12.22
C LYS A 81 13.76 -5.62 -10.97
N LEU A 82 13.01 -6.59 -10.41
CA LEU A 82 12.25 -6.38 -9.17
C LEU A 82 13.17 -6.07 -7.97
N LYS A 83 14.29 -6.80 -7.81
CA LYS A 83 15.28 -6.50 -6.77
C LYS A 83 15.81 -5.06 -6.87
N THR A 84 16.12 -4.62 -8.09
CA THR A 84 16.61 -3.25 -8.33
C THR A 84 15.53 -2.23 -8.00
N ALA A 85 14.30 -2.43 -8.48
CA ALA A 85 13.16 -1.56 -8.17
C ALA A 85 12.88 -1.47 -6.66
N GLN A 86 12.93 -2.61 -5.96
CA GLN A 86 12.69 -2.64 -4.51
C GLN A 86 13.79 -1.90 -3.73
N ARG A 87 15.07 -2.03 -4.13
CA ARG A 87 16.17 -1.27 -3.52
C ARG A 87 15.99 0.24 -3.71
N SER A 88 15.62 0.67 -4.92
CA SER A 88 15.37 2.08 -5.21
C SER A 88 14.18 2.61 -4.41
N TRP A 89 13.12 1.81 -4.28
CA TRP A 89 11.97 2.16 -3.46
C TRP A 89 12.33 2.30 -1.97
N LEU A 90 13.14 1.39 -1.42
CA LEU A 90 13.63 1.48 -0.03
C LEU A 90 14.42 2.78 0.19
N ALA A 91 15.34 3.12 -0.71
CA ALA A 91 16.11 4.36 -0.62
C ALA A 91 15.20 5.61 -0.70
N PHE A 92 14.20 5.59 -1.57
CA PHE A 92 13.20 6.66 -1.65
C PHE A 92 12.40 6.77 -0.35
N ARG A 93 11.85 5.65 0.16
CA ARG A 93 11.09 5.61 1.42
C ARG A 93 11.90 6.23 2.57
N ASP A 94 13.14 5.79 2.73
CA ASP A 94 13.98 6.23 3.85
C ASP A 94 14.31 7.74 3.73
N SER A 95 14.63 8.22 2.54
CA SER A 95 14.87 9.65 2.28
C SER A 95 13.62 10.50 2.48
N ASN A 96 12.47 10.01 2.03
CA ASN A 96 11.19 10.70 2.19
C ASN A 96 10.78 10.76 3.69
N ASN A 97 10.94 9.67 4.43
CA ASN A 97 10.64 9.65 5.86
C ASN A 97 11.56 10.60 6.64
N ALA A 98 12.84 10.69 6.29
CA ALA A 98 13.76 11.65 6.89
C ALA A 98 13.31 13.09 6.62
N PHE A 99 12.89 13.42 5.40
CA PHE A 99 12.36 14.74 5.05
C PHE A 99 11.07 15.06 5.81
N VAL A 100 10.10 14.14 5.80
CA VAL A 100 8.80 14.31 6.47
C VAL A 100 8.97 14.44 7.97
N GLY A 101 9.85 13.63 8.59
CA GLY A 101 10.19 13.71 10.01
C GLY A 101 10.74 15.09 10.37
N LEU A 102 11.75 15.55 9.62
CA LEU A 102 12.39 16.83 9.87
C LEU A 102 11.41 18.02 9.81
N TYR A 103 10.59 18.11 8.75
CA TYR A 103 9.65 19.23 8.67
C TYR A 103 8.53 19.14 9.73
N SER A 104 8.09 17.95 10.08
CA SER A 104 7.03 17.73 11.07
C SER A 104 7.47 18.14 12.50
N GLU A 105 8.75 17.97 12.82
CA GLU A 105 9.34 18.42 14.08
C GLU A 105 9.42 19.95 14.17
N ASN A 106 9.59 20.61 13.03
CA ASN A 106 9.70 22.07 12.95
C ASN A 106 8.34 22.78 12.91
N LEU A 107 7.24 22.05 12.75
CA LEU A 107 5.89 22.63 12.78
C LEU A 107 5.33 22.69 14.20
N ALA A 108 4.61 23.75 14.52
CA ALA A 108 3.93 23.89 15.80
C ALA A 108 2.71 22.97 15.87
N GLY A 109 2.71 22.06 16.84
CA GLY A 109 1.59 21.16 17.11
C GLY A 109 1.91 19.68 16.97
N SER A 110 1.46 18.90 17.94
CA SER A 110 1.77 17.46 18.02
C SER A 110 1.14 16.61 16.93
N MET A 111 0.06 17.10 16.29
CA MET A 111 -0.64 16.39 15.20
C MET A 111 0.20 16.24 13.94
N TYR A 112 1.20 17.12 13.71
CA TYR A 112 2.10 16.95 12.56
C TYR A 112 2.95 15.67 12.68
N ARG A 113 3.30 15.27 13.89
CA ARG A 113 3.99 13.99 14.14
C ARG A 113 3.08 12.79 13.88
N VAL A 114 1.81 12.86 14.24
CA VAL A 114 0.82 11.81 13.90
C VAL A 114 0.70 11.69 12.38
N SER A 115 0.56 12.82 11.68
CA SER A 115 0.49 12.85 10.23
C SER A 115 1.74 12.27 9.57
N ALA A 116 2.94 12.59 10.08
CA ALA A 116 4.20 12.05 9.55
C ALA A 116 4.28 10.52 9.67
N ASN A 117 3.90 9.96 10.83
CA ASN A 117 3.86 8.51 11.03
C ASN A 117 2.80 7.85 10.13
N PHE A 118 1.63 8.48 9.96
CA PHE A 118 0.60 7.99 9.07
C PHE A 118 1.08 7.95 7.61
N HIS A 119 1.77 8.98 7.13
CA HIS A 119 2.36 9.00 5.79
C HIS A 119 3.41 7.89 5.60
N ALA A 120 4.25 7.64 6.62
CA ALA A 120 5.22 6.56 6.55
C ALA A 120 4.55 5.19 6.46
N MET A 121 3.52 4.94 7.24
CA MET A 121 2.72 3.72 7.22
C MET A 121 2.01 3.54 5.85
N GLU A 122 1.36 4.59 5.35
CA GLU A 122 0.64 4.54 4.08
C GLU A 122 1.57 4.25 2.89
N MET A 123 2.80 4.75 2.90
CA MET A 123 3.79 4.43 1.87
C MET A 123 4.10 2.92 1.83
N VAL A 124 4.25 2.28 2.98
CA VAL A 124 4.48 0.83 3.08
C VAL A 124 3.24 0.04 2.67
N ARG A 125 2.04 0.49 3.10
CA ARG A 125 0.75 -0.07 2.69
C ARG A 125 0.59 -0.11 1.18
N LEU A 126 0.79 1.03 0.52
CA LEU A 126 0.66 1.14 -0.93
C LEU A 126 1.64 0.21 -1.67
N ARG A 127 2.89 0.10 -1.18
CA ARG A 127 3.86 -0.82 -1.79
C ARG A 127 3.48 -2.28 -1.59
N ALA A 128 2.96 -2.66 -0.41
CA ALA A 128 2.49 -4.01 -0.15
C ALA A 128 1.36 -4.42 -1.11
N LEU A 129 0.39 -3.52 -1.32
CA LEU A 129 -0.74 -3.73 -2.23
C LEU A 129 -0.29 -3.80 -3.70
N GLU A 130 0.64 -2.94 -4.12
CA GLU A 130 1.21 -2.95 -5.46
C GLU A 130 1.91 -4.28 -5.78
N LEU A 131 2.74 -4.79 -4.87
CA LEU A 131 3.41 -6.08 -5.03
C LEU A 131 2.40 -7.25 -5.08
N LYS A 132 1.32 -7.16 -4.30
CA LYS A 132 0.22 -8.12 -4.35
C LYS A 132 -0.48 -8.11 -5.72
N SER A 133 -0.76 -6.92 -6.27
CA SER A 133 -1.38 -6.79 -7.59
C SER A 133 -0.52 -7.43 -8.68
N TYR A 134 0.78 -7.12 -8.72
CA TYR A 134 1.70 -7.73 -9.68
C TYR A 134 1.75 -9.26 -9.56
N TYR A 135 1.75 -9.78 -8.32
CA TYR A 135 1.70 -11.22 -8.11
C TYR A 135 0.41 -11.82 -8.69
N THR A 136 -0.75 -11.25 -8.39
CA THR A 136 -2.04 -11.74 -8.88
C THR A 136 -2.10 -11.72 -10.40
N GLU A 137 -1.72 -10.60 -11.03
CA GLU A 137 -1.74 -10.46 -12.49
C GLU A 137 -0.85 -11.52 -13.19
N ILE A 138 0.36 -11.75 -12.68
CA ILE A 138 1.32 -12.68 -13.29
C ILE A 138 0.93 -14.13 -13.03
N HIS A 139 0.47 -14.44 -11.83
CA HIS A 139 0.06 -15.78 -11.42
C HIS A 139 -1.14 -16.25 -12.25
N ASP A 140 -2.19 -15.42 -12.36
CA ASP A 140 -3.42 -15.75 -13.09
C ASP A 140 -3.21 -15.97 -14.59
N VAL A 141 -2.14 -15.40 -15.16
CA VAL A 141 -1.81 -15.55 -16.60
C VAL A 141 -0.89 -16.75 -16.85
N ARG A 142 -0.12 -17.18 -15.85
CA ARG A 142 0.90 -18.26 -16.01
C ARG A 142 0.46 -19.64 -15.50
N GLU A 143 -0.70 -19.72 -14.81
CA GLU A 143 -1.39 -21.00 -14.51
C GLU A 143 -2.33 -21.40 -15.65
#